data_3f542336100137e9e51f58842283214c
#
_entry.id   3f542336100137e9e51f58842283214c
#
_cell.length_a   1.000
_cell.length_b   1.000
_cell.length_c   1.000
_cell.angle_alpha   90.00
_cell.angle_beta   90.00
_cell.angle_gamma   90.00
#
_symmetry.space_group_name_H-M   'P 1'
#
loop_
_entity.id
_entity.type
_entity.pdbx_description
1 polymer ?
#
loop_
_entity_poly.entity_id
_entity_poly.type
_entity_poly.pdbx_seq_one_letter_code
_entity_poly.pdbx_strand_id
1 'polypeptide(L)'
;MKLAEQWQEIETALPQSWSSAQLSLAVAEDADADRVALILASLTPGRMGTSFRLEVTPSRNPEGIVRRLDQEGVRGRLDLIGTDAGAAETPVAEPRHRQAPLARQWDELVGDLPQDWSELYAEVELASSDFLPRAALLLAPVNPARYGGVAVLRFRSARSTGYGVAPEMTRRCFERLDSESITGSLRALRILSHTSHVSTQGPVWRVGGRSV
;
A
#
# COMPACT_ATOMS: atom_id res chain seq x y z
N MET A 1 12.91 -5.36 24.67
CA MET A 1 11.60 -4.68 24.55
C MET A 1 10.66 -5.58 23.76
N LYS A 2 9.45 -5.78 24.24
CA LYS A 2 8.43 -6.58 23.57
C LYS A 2 7.88 -5.84 22.34
N LEU A 3 7.36 -6.57 21.35
CA LEU A 3 6.79 -5.96 20.15
C LEU A 3 5.58 -5.08 20.46
N ALA A 4 4.76 -5.45 21.45
CA ALA A 4 3.65 -4.65 21.90
C ALA A 4 4.09 -3.31 22.53
N GLU A 5 5.20 -3.29 23.26
CA GLU A 5 5.78 -2.06 23.81
C GLU A 5 6.29 -1.15 22.69
N GLN A 6 6.98 -1.74 21.69
CA GLN A 6 7.43 -1.00 20.51
C GLN A 6 6.25 -0.40 19.73
N TRP A 7 5.16 -1.15 19.60
CA TRP A 7 3.95 -0.61 18.97
C TRP A 7 3.35 0.57 19.72
N GLN A 8 3.25 0.49 21.05
CA GLN A 8 2.74 1.60 21.87
C GLN A 8 3.59 2.87 21.71
N GLU A 9 4.91 2.74 21.66
CA GLU A 9 5.80 3.88 21.40
C GLU A 9 5.53 4.48 20.01
N ILE A 10 5.41 3.63 18.98
CA ILE A 10 5.09 4.07 17.62
C ILE A 10 3.72 4.75 17.58
N GLU A 11 2.69 4.13 18.13
CA GLU A 11 1.32 4.64 18.15
C GLU A 11 1.23 6.01 18.86
N THR A 12 1.95 6.17 19.95
CA THR A 12 2.01 7.46 20.68
C THR A 12 2.70 8.55 19.86
N ALA A 13 3.64 8.18 19.00
CA ALA A 13 4.35 9.11 18.14
C ALA A 13 3.61 9.42 16.83
N LEU A 14 2.56 8.66 16.49
CA LEU A 14 1.76 8.93 15.30
C LEU A 14 0.96 10.24 15.48
N PRO A 15 0.83 11.05 14.40
CA PRO A 15 -0.03 12.23 14.41
C PRO A 15 -1.48 11.86 14.73
N GLN A 16 -2.22 12.71 15.43
CA GLN A 16 -3.63 12.44 15.79
C GLN A 16 -4.52 12.14 14.57
N SER A 17 -4.17 12.70 13.41
CA SER A 17 -4.92 12.55 12.15
C SER A 17 -4.33 11.49 11.20
N TRP A 18 -3.53 10.54 11.71
CA TRP A 18 -2.98 9.51 10.84
C TRP A 18 -4.09 8.62 10.26
N SER A 19 -3.97 8.32 8.98
CA SER A 19 -4.92 7.46 8.26
C SER A 19 -4.33 6.10 7.92
N SER A 20 -3.03 6.05 7.69
CA SER A 20 -2.28 4.80 7.59
C SER A 20 -0.83 4.98 8.07
N ALA A 21 -0.22 3.88 8.48
CA ALA A 21 1.21 3.82 8.79
C ALA A 21 1.84 2.57 8.16
N GLN A 22 3.04 2.74 7.66
CA GLN A 22 3.85 1.62 7.15
C GLN A 22 4.86 1.24 8.21
N LEU A 23 4.85 -0.05 8.57
CA LEU A 23 5.72 -0.63 9.56
C LEU A 23 6.66 -1.65 8.92
N SER A 24 7.85 -1.80 9.50
CA SER A 24 8.76 -2.92 9.23
C SER A 24 8.90 -3.75 10.49
N LEU A 25 8.64 -5.03 10.41
CA LEU A 25 8.96 -6.00 11.46
C LEU A 25 10.13 -6.85 10.99
N ALA A 26 11.27 -6.73 11.65
CA ALA A 26 12.42 -7.63 11.47
C ALA A 26 12.40 -8.69 12.57
N VAL A 27 12.28 -9.96 12.19
CA VAL A 27 12.27 -11.10 13.10
C VAL A 27 13.70 -11.52 13.40
N ALA A 28 14.02 -11.78 14.67
CA ALA A 28 15.37 -12.10 15.10
C ALA A 28 15.85 -13.48 14.63
N GLU A 29 14.93 -14.44 14.52
CA GLU A 29 15.24 -15.82 14.16
C GLU A 29 14.53 -16.24 12.87
N ASP A 30 15.27 -16.78 11.92
CA ASP A 30 14.72 -17.20 10.62
C ASP A 30 13.67 -18.31 10.78
N ALA A 31 13.86 -19.20 11.77
CA ALA A 31 12.91 -20.26 12.09
C ALA A 31 11.50 -19.76 12.47
N ASP A 32 11.37 -18.52 12.94
CA ASP A 32 10.10 -17.92 13.30
C ASP A 32 9.37 -17.30 12.11
N ALA A 33 10.06 -17.06 10.99
CA ALA A 33 9.52 -16.26 9.90
C ALA A 33 8.21 -16.81 9.30
N ASP A 34 8.08 -18.12 9.16
CA ASP A 34 6.85 -18.73 8.61
C ASP A 34 5.69 -18.64 9.59
N ARG A 35 5.94 -18.84 10.87
CA ARG A 35 4.95 -18.68 11.93
C ARG A 35 4.48 -17.23 12.03
N VAL A 36 5.42 -16.28 11.95
CA VAL A 36 5.12 -14.85 11.92
C VAL A 36 4.28 -14.49 10.70
N ALA A 37 4.59 -15.00 9.52
CA ALA A 37 3.80 -14.78 8.31
C ALA A 37 2.33 -15.22 8.50
N LEU A 38 2.09 -16.36 9.14
CA LEU A 38 0.74 -16.84 9.45
C LEU A 38 0.00 -15.93 10.43
N ILE A 39 0.67 -15.47 11.47
CA ILE A 39 0.07 -14.56 12.48
C ILE A 39 -0.27 -13.21 11.85
N LEU A 40 0.59 -12.71 10.96
CA LEU A 40 0.42 -11.44 10.26
C LEU A 40 -0.55 -11.52 9.06
N ALA A 41 -1.05 -12.70 8.68
CA ALA A 41 -1.80 -12.91 7.43
C ALA A 41 -2.99 -11.96 7.26
N SER A 42 -3.68 -11.57 8.35
CA SER A 42 -4.79 -10.62 8.31
C SER A 42 -4.39 -9.20 7.93
N LEU A 43 -3.10 -8.85 8.06
CA LEU A 43 -2.55 -7.56 7.65
C LEU A 43 -1.96 -7.61 6.23
N THR A 44 -2.04 -8.75 5.53
CA THR A 44 -1.47 -8.94 4.19
C THR A 44 -0.02 -8.46 4.08
N PRO A 45 0.91 -9.04 4.87
CA PRO A 45 2.27 -8.55 4.94
C PRO A 45 3.04 -8.78 3.65
N GLY A 46 3.85 -7.81 3.25
CA GLY A 46 4.93 -8.04 2.29
C GLY A 46 6.13 -8.68 3.01
N ARG A 47 6.60 -9.84 2.55
CA ARG A 47 7.73 -10.55 3.17
C ARG A 47 9.00 -10.46 2.33
N MET A 48 10.12 -10.19 2.99
CA MET A 48 11.49 -10.29 2.44
C MET A 48 12.38 -10.99 3.46
N GLY A 49 12.58 -12.30 3.29
CA GLY A 49 13.33 -13.11 4.26
C GLY A 49 12.68 -13.08 5.65
N THR A 50 13.40 -12.58 6.65
CA THR A 50 12.93 -12.39 8.02
C THR A 50 12.27 -11.04 8.27
N SER A 51 12.17 -10.19 7.24
CA SER A 51 11.54 -8.88 7.35
C SER A 51 10.15 -8.87 6.75
N PHE A 52 9.22 -8.23 7.45
CA PHE A 52 7.83 -8.05 7.04
C PHE A 52 7.50 -6.57 6.96
N ARG A 53 6.84 -6.16 5.91
CA ARG A 53 6.23 -4.85 5.81
C ARG A 53 4.73 -4.94 5.98
N LEU A 54 4.20 -4.04 6.78
CA LEU A 54 2.80 -4.00 7.17
C LEU A 54 2.26 -2.61 6.87
N GLU A 55 1.07 -2.55 6.33
CA GLU A 55 0.29 -1.32 6.29
C GLU A 55 -0.83 -1.44 7.33
N VAL A 56 -0.86 -0.52 8.27
CA VAL A 56 -1.83 -0.47 9.34
C VAL A 56 -2.65 0.82 9.26
N THR A 57 -3.88 0.76 9.72
CA THR A 57 -4.80 1.89 9.80
C THR A 57 -5.43 1.91 11.19
N PRO A 58 -6.07 3.00 11.64
CA PRO A 58 -6.78 3.01 12.91
C PRO A 58 -7.80 1.87 13.06
N SER A 59 -8.46 1.48 11.97
CA SER A 59 -9.41 0.36 11.93
C SER A 59 -8.74 -1.02 11.82
N ARG A 60 -7.48 -1.08 11.41
CA ARG A 60 -6.62 -2.27 11.33
C ARG A 60 -5.41 -2.12 12.25
N ASN A 61 -5.70 -1.82 13.52
CA ASN A 61 -4.68 -1.67 14.53
C ASN A 61 -3.96 -3.01 14.78
N PRO A 62 -2.64 -3.06 14.72
CA PRO A 62 -1.88 -4.30 14.88
C PRO A 62 -1.71 -4.74 16.34
N GLU A 63 -2.24 -4.01 17.32
CA GLU A 63 -2.00 -4.25 18.75
C GLU A 63 -2.26 -5.69 19.18
N GLY A 64 -3.40 -6.26 18.78
CA GLY A 64 -3.74 -7.65 19.11
C GLY A 64 -2.78 -8.65 18.46
N ILE A 65 -2.29 -8.32 17.28
CA ILE A 65 -1.36 -9.18 16.53
C ILE A 65 0.03 -9.14 17.15
N VAL A 66 0.55 -7.96 17.49
CA VAL A 66 1.89 -7.86 18.11
C VAL A 66 1.89 -8.46 19.52
N ARG A 67 0.80 -8.35 20.27
CA ARG A 67 0.63 -9.07 21.56
C ARG A 67 0.66 -10.58 21.38
N ARG A 68 0.03 -11.10 20.33
CA ARG A 68 0.08 -12.53 20.00
C ARG A 68 1.49 -12.98 19.64
N LEU A 69 2.23 -12.19 18.87
CA LEU A 69 3.64 -12.48 18.57
C LEU A 69 4.49 -12.55 19.84
N ASP A 70 4.28 -11.63 20.78
CA ASP A 70 4.97 -11.65 22.07
C ASP A 70 4.59 -12.90 22.91
N GLN A 71 3.32 -13.33 22.89
CA GLN A 71 2.84 -14.55 23.58
C GLN A 71 3.46 -15.82 23.00
N GLU A 72 3.67 -15.83 21.68
CA GLU A 72 4.34 -16.92 20.95
C GLU A 72 5.89 -16.88 21.11
N GLY A 73 6.40 -15.93 21.89
CA GLY A 73 7.84 -15.79 22.14
C GLY A 73 8.66 -15.24 20.99
N VAL A 74 7.99 -14.68 19.97
CA VAL A 74 8.67 -14.08 18.80
C VAL A 74 9.45 -12.86 19.25
N ARG A 75 10.74 -12.86 18.92
CA ARG A 75 11.62 -11.70 19.12
C ARG A 75 11.82 -10.97 17.80
N GLY A 76 11.79 -9.67 17.87
CA GLY A 76 11.95 -8.86 16.68
C GLY A 76 12.02 -7.37 16.98
N ARG A 77 12.16 -6.62 15.91
CA ARG A 77 12.17 -5.16 15.93
C ARG A 77 11.07 -4.63 15.03
N LEU A 78 10.23 -3.77 15.58
CA LEU A 78 9.19 -3.07 14.87
C LEU A 78 9.59 -1.61 14.68
N ASP A 79 9.67 -1.17 13.44
CA ASP A 79 10.04 0.19 13.07
C ASP A 79 8.92 0.85 12.27
N LEU A 80 8.66 2.14 12.51
CA LEU A 80 7.83 2.96 11.66
C LEU A 80 8.64 3.38 10.43
N ILE A 81 8.20 2.99 9.24
CA ILE A 81 8.84 3.38 7.97
C ILE A 81 8.30 4.73 7.49
N GLY A 82 7.00 4.91 7.63
CA GLY A 82 6.32 6.12 7.19
C GLY A 82 4.90 6.17 7.72
N THR A 83 4.34 7.34 7.78
CA THR A 83 2.94 7.56 8.14
C THR A 83 2.31 8.48 7.15
N ASP A 84 1.05 8.24 6.92
CA ASP A 84 0.18 9.14 6.22
C ASP A 84 -0.55 9.99 7.25
N ALA A 85 0.13 11.02 7.68
CA ALA A 85 -0.48 12.04 8.51
C ALA A 85 -1.24 12.99 7.61
N GLY A 86 -2.56 12.71 7.44
CA GLY A 86 -3.44 13.72 6.85
C GLY A 86 -2.81 14.52 5.72
N ALA A 87 -2.22 13.86 4.72
CA ALA A 87 -2.08 14.50 3.45
C ALA A 87 -3.50 15.00 3.15
N ALA A 88 -3.69 16.31 3.11
CA ALA A 88 -4.94 16.88 2.65
C ALA A 88 -5.35 16.02 1.47
N GLU A 89 -6.55 15.41 1.52
CA GLU A 89 -7.02 14.55 0.44
C GLU A 89 -6.74 15.32 -0.83
N THR A 90 -5.67 14.91 -1.52
CA THR A 90 -5.35 15.53 -2.79
C THR A 90 -6.57 15.24 -3.62
N PRO A 91 -7.25 16.26 -4.17
CA PRO A 91 -8.53 16.05 -4.83
C PRO A 91 -8.38 14.89 -5.79
N VAL A 92 -9.26 13.92 -5.68
CA VAL A 92 -9.28 12.70 -6.47
C VAL A 92 -9.07 13.09 -7.93
N ALA A 93 -7.89 12.78 -8.47
CA ALA A 93 -7.62 13.07 -9.87
C ALA A 93 -8.40 12.07 -10.72
N GLU A 94 -9.25 12.58 -11.56
CA GLU A 94 -10.01 11.78 -12.52
C GLU A 94 -9.50 12.07 -13.93
N PRO A 95 -9.39 11.06 -14.80
CA PRO A 95 -9.03 11.27 -16.20
C PRO A 95 -10.02 12.23 -16.88
N ARG A 96 -9.51 13.10 -17.72
CA ARG A 96 -10.32 14.08 -18.47
C ARG A 96 -11.30 13.40 -19.43
N HIS A 97 -10.96 12.21 -19.91
CA HIS A 97 -11.70 11.45 -20.88
C HIS A 97 -12.10 10.08 -20.34
N ARG A 98 -13.07 10.02 -19.44
CA ARG A 98 -13.55 8.78 -18.81
C ARG A 98 -14.01 7.67 -19.77
N GLN A 99 -14.37 8.01 -21.01
CA GLN A 99 -14.79 7.05 -22.04
C GLN A 99 -13.64 6.63 -22.97
N ALA A 100 -12.44 7.18 -22.75
CA ALA A 100 -11.27 6.78 -23.53
C ALA A 100 -10.84 5.35 -23.13
N PRO A 101 -10.02 4.67 -23.98
CA PRO A 101 -9.36 3.43 -23.60
C PRO A 101 -8.63 3.56 -22.25
N LEU A 102 -8.63 2.49 -21.45
CA LEU A 102 -8.08 2.52 -20.09
C LEU A 102 -6.59 2.88 -20.05
N ALA A 103 -5.82 2.42 -21.04
CA ALA A 103 -4.41 2.81 -21.18
C ALA A 103 -4.23 4.32 -21.36
N ARG A 104 -5.11 4.96 -22.16
CA ARG A 104 -5.09 6.42 -22.33
C ARG A 104 -5.52 7.16 -21.07
N GLN A 105 -6.56 6.66 -20.38
CA GLN A 105 -6.96 7.22 -19.08
C GLN A 105 -5.82 7.14 -18.06
N TRP A 106 -5.06 6.04 -18.09
CA TRP A 106 -3.88 5.87 -17.25
C TRP A 106 -2.78 6.88 -17.57
N ASP A 107 -2.47 7.09 -18.85
CA ASP A 107 -1.47 8.07 -19.28
C ASP A 107 -1.86 9.49 -18.85
N GLU A 108 -3.13 9.86 -18.98
CA GLU A 108 -3.66 11.15 -18.51
C GLU A 108 -3.53 11.28 -16.97
N LEU A 109 -3.93 10.23 -16.24
CA LEU A 109 -3.86 10.20 -14.79
C LEU A 109 -2.40 10.37 -14.29
N VAL A 110 -1.48 9.59 -14.84
CA VAL A 110 -0.05 9.64 -14.45
C VAL A 110 0.59 10.97 -14.85
N GLY A 111 0.17 11.55 -16.00
CA GLY A 111 0.68 12.83 -16.48
C GLY A 111 0.28 14.02 -15.61
N ASP A 112 -0.86 13.93 -14.93
CA ASP A 112 -1.37 14.97 -14.03
C ASP A 112 -0.86 14.82 -12.58
N LEU A 113 -0.08 13.75 -12.28
CA LEU A 113 0.49 13.58 -10.93
C LEU A 113 1.62 14.59 -10.64
N PRO A 114 1.79 15.00 -9.36
CA PRO A 114 2.93 15.79 -8.95
C PRO A 114 4.26 15.15 -9.36
N GLN A 115 5.28 15.97 -9.70
CA GLN A 115 6.59 15.44 -10.15
C GLN A 115 7.28 14.53 -9.12
N ASP A 116 7.01 14.75 -7.84
CA ASP A 116 7.59 14.05 -6.69
C ASP A 116 6.75 12.86 -6.21
N TRP A 117 5.69 12.47 -6.95
CA TRP A 117 4.90 11.33 -6.52
C TRP A 117 5.73 10.04 -6.47
N SER A 118 5.49 9.24 -5.45
CA SER A 118 6.17 7.97 -5.23
C SER A 118 5.25 6.77 -5.39
N GLU A 119 4.00 6.92 -4.95
CA GLU A 119 3.00 5.86 -4.98
C GLU A 119 1.63 6.43 -5.34
N LEU A 120 0.89 5.65 -6.11
CA LEU A 120 -0.48 5.93 -6.53
C LEU A 120 -1.37 4.76 -6.15
N TYR A 121 -2.38 5.03 -5.36
CA TYR A 121 -3.51 4.13 -5.14
C TYR A 121 -4.61 4.55 -6.11
N ALA A 122 -5.04 3.62 -6.91
CA ALA A 122 -6.06 3.87 -7.94
C ALA A 122 -7.10 2.76 -7.96
N GLU A 123 -8.24 3.08 -8.56
CA GLU A 123 -9.26 2.08 -8.84
C GLU A 123 -9.72 2.17 -10.29
N VAL A 124 -10.13 1.04 -10.81
CA VAL A 124 -10.85 0.94 -12.08
C VAL A 124 -12.26 0.42 -11.79
N GLU A 125 -13.24 1.19 -12.20
CA GLU A 125 -14.65 0.79 -12.25
C GLU A 125 -14.95 0.27 -13.65
N LEU A 126 -15.22 -1.02 -13.75
CA LEU A 126 -15.52 -1.67 -15.03
C LEU A 126 -16.95 -1.36 -15.47
N ALA A 127 -17.16 -1.18 -16.76
CA ALA A 127 -18.47 -0.88 -17.33
C ALA A 127 -19.51 -2.00 -17.12
N SER A 128 -19.05 -3.25 -16.91
CA SER A 128 -19.89 -4.40 -16.56
C SER A 128 -19.20 -5.29 -15.53
N SER A 129 -19.98 -5.84 -14.62
CA SER A 129 -19.53 -6.87 -13.68
C SER A 129 -19.05 -8.17 -14.38
N ASP A 130 -19.53 -8.43 -15.59
CA ASP A 130 -19.14 -9.60 -16.39
C ASP A 130 -17.66 -9.57 -16.77
N PHE A 131 -17.08 -8.37 -16.85
CA PHE A 131 -15.66 -8.18 -17.11
C PHE A 131 -14.76 -8.54 -15.92
N LEU A 132 -15.33 -8.57 -14.70
CA LEU A 132 -14.55 -8.63 -13.46
C LEU A 132 -13.59 -9.83 -13.37
N PRO A 133 -13.99 -11.08 -13.69
CA PRO A 133 -13.08 -12.23 -13.61
C PRO A 133 -11.91 -12.09 -14.58
N ARG A 134 -12.19 -11.62 -15.80
CA ARG A 134 -11.16 -11.45 -16.82
C ARG A 134 -10.24 -10.26 -16.51
N ALA A 135 -10.81 -9.14 -16.09
CA ALA A 135 -10.05 -7.96 -15.70
C ALA A 135 -9.13 -8.25 -14.50
N ALA A 136 -9.62 -8.98 -13.50
CA ALA A 136 -8.79 -9.37 -12.35
C ALA A 136 -7.59 -10.24 -12.77
N LEU A 137 -7.78 -11.13 -13.75
CA LEU A 137 -6.70 -11.95 -14.30
C LEU A 137 -5.67 -11.11 -15.07
N LEU A 138 -6.12 -10.20 -15.92
CA LEU A 138 -5.24 -9.33 -16.72
C LEU A 138 -4.50 -8.30 -15.85
N LEU A 139 -5.10 -7.87 -14.75
CA LEU A 139 -4.50 -6.98 -13.76
C LEU A 139 -3.71 -7.72 -12.68
N ALA A 140 -3.64 -9.07 -12.72
CA ALA A 140 -2.90 -9.84 -11.72
C ALA A 140 -1.47 -9.33 -11.44
N PRO A 141 -0.68 -8.84 -12.44
CA PRO A 141 0.64 -8.28 -12.18
C PRO A 141 0.63 -7.08 -11.22
N VAL A 142 -0.47 -6.33 -11.15
CA VAL A 142 -0.62 -5.17 -10.23
C VAL A 142 -1.33 -5.55 -8.93
N ASN A 143 -1.56 -6.85 -8.71
CA ASN A 143 -2.18 -7.40 -7.51
C ASN A 143 -3.49 -6.66 -7.13
N PRO A 144 -4.51 -6.69 -7.99
CA PRO A 144 -5.73 -5.93 -7.77
C PRO A 144 -6.53 -6.52 -6.61
N ALA A 145 -7.03 -5.66 -5.74
CA ALA A 145 -8.00 -6.03 -4.71
C ALA A 145 -9.41 -5.76 -5.22
N ARG A 146 -10.29 -6.76 -5.12
CA ARG A 146 -11.73 -6.57 -5.39
C ARG A 146 -12.39 -5.81 -4.26
N TYR A 147 -13.17 -4.81 -4.58
CA TYR A 147 -13.85 -3.99 -3.58
C TYR A 147 -15.38 -4.17 -3.66
N GLY A 148 -15.94 -4.72 -2.59
CA GLY A 148 -17.39 -4.90 -2.46
C GLY A 148 -18.03 -5.82 -3.50
N GLY A 149 -19.33 -5.68 -3.70
CA GLY A 149 -20.10 -6.41 -4.71
C GLY A 149 -20.16 -5.74 -6.09
N VAL A 150 -19.41 -4.66 -6.30
CA VAL A 150 -19.38 -3.85 -7.52
C VAL A 150 -18.20 -4.23 -8.41
N ALA A 151 -18.27 -3.87 -9.69
CA ALA A 151 -17.25 -4.14 -10.70
C ALA A 151 -16.02 -3.21 -10.53
N VAL A 152 -15.50 -3.10 -9.30
CA VAL A 152 -14.38 -2.22 -8.94
C VAL A 152 -13.17 -3.03 -8.52
N LEU A 153 -12.02 -2.71 -9.11
CA LEU A 153 -10.73 -3.25 -8.76
C LEU A 153 -9.82 -2.11 -8.31
N ARG A 154 -9.23 -2.25 -7.13
CA ARG A 154 -8.23 -1.32 -6.58
C ARG A 154 -6.85 -1.91 -6.71
N PHE A 155 -5.89 -1.07 -7.03
CA PHE A 155 -4.49 -1.47 -7.21
C PHE A 155 -3.56 -0.35 -6.82
N ARG A 156 -2.27 -0.68 -6.74
CA ARG A 156 -1.21 0.24 -6.38
C ARG A 156 -0.13 0.24 -7.45
N SER A 157 0.29 1.43 -7.86
CA SER A 157 1.45 1.65 -8.72
C SER A 157 2.50 2.49 -7.99
N ALA A 158 3.79 2.25 -8.23
CA ALA A 158 4.86 2.99 -7.58
C ALA A 158 6.01 3.27 -8.54
N ARG A 159 6.60 4.47 -8.45
CA ARG A 159 7.79 4.86 -9.23
C ARG A 159 9.05 4.14 -8.76
N SER A 160 9.19 3.88 -7.47
CA SER A 160 10.34 3.19 -6.93
C SER A 160 10.00 1.74 -6.59
N THR A 161 10.95 0.85 -6.86
CA THR A 161 10.83 -0.61 -6.79
C THR A 161 10.62 -1.22 -5.40
N GLY A 162 10.21 -0.41 -4.41
CA GLY A 162 10.00 -0.94 -3.06
C GLY A 162 8.72 -1.76 -2.92
N TYR A 163 7.57 -1.20 -3.27
CA TYR A 163 6.25 -1.83 -3.10
C TYR A 163 5.27 -1.23 -4.09
N GLY A 164 4.95 -1.95 -5.09
CA GLY A 164 4.05 -1.56 -6.14
C GLY A 164 4.65 -1.85 -7.50
N VAL A 165 3.81 -1.90 -8.48
CA VAL A 165 4.21 -2.21 -9.85
C VAL A 165 4.51 -0.90 -10.56
N ALA A 166 5.58 -0.89 -11.34
CA ALA A 166 5.97 0.27 -12.13
C ALA A 166 4.81 0.76 -13.02
N PRO A 167 4.68 2.08 -13.22
CA PRO A 167 3.61 2.66 -14.04
C PRO A 167 3.52 2.06 -15.43
N GLU A 168 4.64 1.72 -16.04
CA GLU A 168 4.73 1.11 -17.38
C GLU A 168 4.13 -0.30 -17.40
N MET A 169 4.31 -1.07 -16.34
CA MET A 169 3.68 -2.40 -16.23
C MET A 169 2.18 -2.27 -16.05
N THR A 170 1.75 -1.33 -15.23
CA THR A 170 0.32 -1.01 -15.03
C THR A 170 -0.31 -0.60 -16.36
N ARG A 171 0.35 0.26 -17.12
CA ARG A 171 -0.07 0.66 -18.47
C ARG A 171 -0.26 -0.53 -19.40
N ARG A 172 0.69 -1.47 -19.42
CA ARG A 172 0.60 -2.70 -20.23
C ARG A 172 -0.59 -3.58 -19.83
N CYS A 173 -0.94 -3.61 -18.56
CA CYS A 173 -2.16 -4.31 -18.12
C CYS A 173 -3.40 -3.65 -18.71
N PHE A 174 -3.47 -2.33 -18.74
CA PHE A 174 -4.60 -1.60 -19.35
C PHE A 174 -4.66 -1.76 -20.87
N GLU A 175 -3.52 -1.77 -21.57
CA GLU A 175 -3.47 -2.08 -23.00
C GLU A 175 -4.07 -3.46 -23.31
N ARG A 176 -3.85 -4.44 -22.43
CA ARG A 176 -4.45 -5.77 -22.57
C ARG A 176 -5.97 -5.74 -22.34
N LEU A 177 -6.44 -4.99 -21.34
CA LEU A 177 -7.88 -4.80 -21.13
C LEU A 177 -8.53 -4.16 -22.36
N ASP A 178 -7.93 -3.09 -22.88
CA ASP A 178 -8.40 -2.40 -24.09
C ASP A 178 -8.44 -3.33 -25.32
N SER A 179 -7.42 -4.19 -25.49
CA SER A 179 -7.35 -5.15 -26.60
C SER A 179 -8.46 -6.22 -26.53
N GLU A 180 -8.98 -6.49 -25.34
CA GLU A 180 -10.11 -7.39 -25.13
C GLU A 180 -11.45 -6.64 -25.03
N SER A 181 -11.48 -5.35 -25.38
CA SER A 181 -12.67 -4.50 -25.32
C SER A 181 -13.28 -4.39 -23.93
N ILE A 182 -12.48 -4.57 -22.90
CA ILE A 182 -12.89 -4.37 -21.49
C ILE A 182 -12.78 -2.88 -21.20
N THR A 183 -13.92 -2.25 -20.97
CA THR A 183 -14.03 -0.80 -20.74
C THR A 183 -14.35 -0.48 -19.29
N GLY A 184 -14.05 0.76 -18.89
CA GLY A 184 -14.28 1.24 -17.55
C GLY A 184 -13.79 2.66 -17.35
N SER A 185 -13.80 3.12 -16.12
CA SER A 185 -13.25 4.43 -15.73
C SER A 185 -12.21 4.26 -14.62
N LEU A 186 -11.11 5.01 -14.75
CA LEU A 186 -10.04 5.07 -13.76
C LEU A 186 -10.23 6.29 -12.85
N ARG A 187 -9.80 6.18 -11.62
CA ARG A 187 -9.56 7.33 -10.75
C ARG A 187 -8.43 7.07 -9.77
N ALA A 188 -7.72 8.14 -9.41
CA ALA A 188 -6.79 8.12 -8.30
C ALA A 188 -7.58 8.21 -7.00
N LEU A 189 -7.28 7.33 -6.05
CA LEU A 189 -7.83 7.37 -4.70
C LEU A 189 -6.91 8.14 -3.77
N ARG A 190 -5.59 7.99 -3.97
CA ARG A 190 -4.58 8.56 -3.09
C ARG A 190 -3.24 8.61 -3.80
N ILE A 191 -2.54 9.70 -3.61
CA ILE A 191 -1.19 9.95 -4.13
C ILE A 191 -0.27 10.17 -2.94
N LEU A 192 0.84 9.45 -2.90
CA LEU A 192 1.92 9.70 -1.95
C LEU A 192 3.09 10.31 -2.70
N SER A 193 3.72 11.33 -2.12
CA SER A 193 4.96 11.91 -2.63
C SER A 193 6.14 11.57 -1.71
N HIS A 194 7.37 11.69 -2.22
CA HIS A 194 8.56 11.46 -1.42
C HIS A 194 8.64 12.37 -0.19
N THR A 195 8.11 13.58 -0.28
CA THR A 195 8.03 14.53 0.83
C THR A 195 7.09 14.05 1.93
N SER A 196 6.02 13.33 1.63
CA SER A 196 5.12 12.77 2.64
C SER A 196 5.75 11.62 3.43
N HIS A 197 6.76 10.94 2.89
CA HIS A 197 7.53 9.94 3.63
C HIS A 197 8.58 10.56 4.57
N VAL A 198 8.95 11.81 4.38
CA VAL A 198 10.00 12.51 5.13
C VAL A 198 9.42 13.49 6.14
N SER A 199 8.20 13.96 5.95
CA SER A 199 7.62 15.05 6.73
C SER A 199 6.91 14.63 8.00
N THR A 200 7.26 13.51 8.58
CA THR A 200 6.97 13.34 9.98
C THR A 200 7.91 14.25 10.75
N GLN A 201 7.45 15.42 11.13
CA GLN A 201 8.07 16.24 12.17
C GLN A 201 7.94 15.57 13.54
N GLY A 202 8.04 14.25 13.56
CA GLY A 202 8.14 13.43 14.75
C GLY A 202 9.53 12.85 14.84
N PRO A 203 9.89 12.21 15.95
CA PRO A 203 11.17 11.56 16.08
C PRO A 203 11.34 10.58 14.92
N VAL A 204 12.38 10.81 14.10
CA VAL A 204 12.75 9.91 13.01
C VAL A 204 13.22 8.63 13.67
N TRP A 205 12.39 7.61 13.67
CA TRP A 205 12.72 6.27 14.13
C TRP A 205 13.71 5.66 13.13
N ARG A 206 15.00 5.90 13.40
CA ARG A 206 16.07 5.29 12.63
C ARG A 206 16.37 3.90 13.17
N VAL A 207 16.33 2.93 12.28
CA VAL A 207 16.88 1.61 12.56
C VAL A 207 18.35 1.78 13.00
N GLY A 208 18.65 1.42 14.23
CA GLY A 208 20.03 1.33 14.67
C GLY A 208 20.59 2.46 15.53
N GLY A 209 19.79 3.33 16.12
CA GLY A 209 20.20 4.18 17.26
C GLY A 209 21.59 4.84 17.17
N ARG A 210 22.07 5.22 16.00
CA ARG A 210 23.25 6.06 15.86
C ARG A 210 22.83 7.38 15.24
N SER A 211 22.81 8.40 16.10
CA SER A 211 22.91 9.78 15.65
C SER A 211 24.22 9.92 14.86
N VAL A 212 24.15 10.47 13.69
CA VAL A 212 25.30 11.12 13.04
C VAL A 212 25.08 12.62 13.17
#